data_21e654ebfd161d2914904e6828c00935
#
_entry.id   21e654ebfd161d2914904e6828c00935
#
_cell.length_a   1.000
_cell.length_b   1.000
_cell.length_c   1.000
_cell.angle_alpha   90.00
_cell.angle_beta   90.00
_cell.angle_gamma   90.00
#
_symmetry.space_group_name_H-M   'P 1'
#
loop_
_entity.id
_entity.type
_entity.pdbx_description
1 polymer ?
#
loop_
_entity_poly.entity_id
_entity_poly.type
_entity_poly.pdbx_seq_one_letter_code
_entity_poly.pdbx_strand_id
1 'polypeptide(L)'
;MKQIWFSVCLLTGGLLNSNIASAQEPASGALLQQMSSASRSLNYELAYISISKQGIESLRYRHAVIDKQPLGQLLHMDGPRREVLQRGGGISYFEPGLEPFTLSGDHIVDALPAIVFADFDYLAKYYDFISVGRTRISDRPCDVYRVVARDGSRYSYVVWMDMETKLPLRVDLLDRDGETLEQYRVISVVVGDQVKNVMQPLLKANLPPLLTLPAAEDVKLAWNAGWLPAGVNEVARNRRKLPNVAVPVESRLYSDGLFSFSVNISPSGSNTSQQFYRQGRRTIQTEIRNGNEITVVGELPPSTAKRIADSITFKVAPK
;
A
#
# COMPACT_ATOMS: atom_id res chain seq x y z
N MET A 1 -56.55 13.20 -74.38
CA MET A 1 -55.49 12.26 -73.97
C MET A 1 -54.27 13.11 -73.59
N LYS A 2 -54.03 13.28 -72.33
CA LYS A 2 -52.90 14.07 -71.82
C LYS A 2 -51.91 13.09 -71.16
N GLN A 3 -50.72 13.01 -71.71
CA GLN A 3 -49.62 12.25 -71.08
C GLN A 3 -48.97 13.08 -69.97
N ILE A 4 -48.86 12.50 -68.80
CA ILE A 4 -48.16 13.07 -67.64
C ILE A 4 -46.79 12.42 -67.59
N TRP A 5 -45.73 13.23 -67.71
CA TRP A 5 -44.35 12.82 -67.51
C TRP A 5 -44.02 12.89 -66.01
N PHE A 6 -43.56 11.77 -65.44
CA PHE A 6 -43.01 11.72 -64.10
C PHE A 6 -41.47 11.90 -64.17
N SER A 7 -40.99 13.02 -63.66
CA SER A 7 -39.55 13.23 -63.41
C SER A 7 -39.17 12.59 -62.09
N VAL A 8 -38.30 11.59 -62.16
CA VAL A 8 -37.68 10.98 -60.97
C VAL A 8 -36.42 11.76 -60.62
N CYS A 9 -36.43 12.54 -59.54
CA CYS A 9 -35.25 13.14 -58.93
C CYS A 9 -34.53 12.08 -58.08
N LEU A 10 -33.36 11.64 -58.51
CA LEU A 10 -32.42 10.85 -57.70
C LEU A 10 -31.74 11.78 -56.66
N LEU A 11 -32.15 11.69 -55.40
CA LEU A 11 -31.44 12.27 -54.29
C LEU A 11 -30.32 11.31 -53.87
N THR A 12 -29.08 11.65 -54.24
CA THR A 12 -27.88 11.02 -53.71
C THR A 12 -27.64 11.52 -52.29
N GLY A 13 -28.12 10.77 -51.31
CA GLY A 13 -27.83 11.01 -49.90
C GLY A 13 -26.36 10.63 -49.59
N GLY A 14 -25.52 11.64 -49.42
CA GLY A 14 -24.16 11.45 -48.91
C GLY A 14 -24.25 11.04 -47.42
N LEU A 15 -23.91 9.80 -47.13
CA LEU A 15 -23.67 9.31 -45.77
C LEU A 15 -22.41 9.96 -45.24
N LEU A 16 -22.57 11.04 -44.46
CA LEU A 16 -21.52 11.56 -43.59
C LEU A 16 -21.32 10.54 -42.47
N ASN A 17 -20.34 9.65 -42.62
CA ASN A 17 -19.80 8.87 -41.51
C ASN A 17 -19.10 9.84 -40.55
N SER A 18 -19.82 10.37 -39.57
CA SER A 18 -19.24 10.99 -38.40
C SER A 18 -18.61 9.87 -37.57
N ASN A 19 -17.30 9.67 -37.71
CA ASN A 19 -16.49 8.94 -36.76
C ASN A 19 -16.57 9.73 -35.44
N ILE A 20 -17.51 9.35 -34.57
CA ILE A 20 -17.48 9.74 -33.17
C ILE A 20 -16.26 8.99 -32.61
N ALA A 21 -15.13 9.69 -32.52
CA ALA A 21 -13.99 9.22 -31.75
C ALA A 21 -14.48 9.09 -30.31
N SER A 22 -14.87 7.90 -29.92
CA SER A 22 -15.10 7.56 -28.53
C SER A 22 -13.76 7.77 -27.83
N ALA A 23 -13.64 8.87 -27.07
CA ALA A 23 -12.52 9.05 -26.17
C ALA A 23 -12.57 7.88 -25.19
N GLN A 24 -11.67 6.92 -25.37
CA GLN A 24 -11.57 5.76 -24.50
C GLN A 24 -11.22 6.30 -23.10
N GLU A 25 -12.12 6.13 -22.12
CA GLU A 25 -11.81 6.49 -20.75
C GLU A 25 -10.50 5.83 -20.34
N PRO A 26 -9.58 6.57 -19.70
CA PRO A 26 -8.31 5.99 -19.28
C PRO A 26 -8.58 4.78 -18.39
N ALA A 27 -7.84 3.70 -18.60
CA ALA A 27 -7.96 2.48 -17.81
C ALA A 27 -7.81 2.82 -16.30
N SER A 28 -8.59 2.19 -15.45
CA SER A 28 -8.60 2.45 -13.98
C SER A 28 -7.19 2.41 -13.36
N GLY A 29 -6.29 1.55 -13.87
CA GLY A 29 -4.89 1.50 -13.45
C GLY A 29 -4.13 2.80 -13.73
N ALA A 30 -4.33 3.41 -14.92
CA ALA A 30 -3.69 4.69 -15.27
C ALA A 30 -4.19 5.83 -14.37
N LEU A 31 -5.47 5.83 -13.97
CA LEU A 31 -6.01 6.81 -13.04
C LEU A 31 -5.43 6.62 -11.62
N LEU A 32 -5.32 5.40 -11.13
CA LEU A 32 -4.69 5.10 -9.86
C LEU A 32 -3.19 5.45 -9.88
N GLN A 33 -2.50 5.30 -11.02
CA GLN A 33 -1.12 5.77 -11.18
C GLN A 33 -1.03 7.31 -11.08
N GLN A 34 -2.05 8.05 -11.53
CA GLN A 34 -2.11 9.51 -11.32
C GLN A 34 -2.23 9.87 -9.84
N MET A 35 -2.93 9.08 -9.03
CA MET A 35 -2.99 9.25 -7.58
C MET A 35 -1.59 9.14 -6.95
N SER A 36 -0.84 8.10 -7.30
CA SER A 36 0.53 7.92 -6.82
C SER A 36 1.42 9.11 -7.23
N SER A 37 1.32 9.55 -8.48
CA SER A 37 2.09 10.68 -8.99
C SER A 37 1.72 12.00 -8.29
N ALA A 38 0.44 12.27 -8.11
CA ALA A 38 -0.06 13.47 -7.42
C ALA A 38 0.40 13.50 -5.95
N SER A 39 0.33 12.37 -5.27
CA SER A 39 0.74 12.25 -3.87
C SER A 39 2.25 12.47 -3.66
N ARG A 40 3.08 12.27 -4.71
CA ARG A 40 4.53 12.50 -4.69
C ARG A 40 4.95 13.88 -5.20
N SER A 41 4.09 14.60 -5.92
CA SER A 41 4.49 15.82 -6.63
C SER A 41 3.78 17.08 -6.17
N LEU A 42 2.56 17.00 -5.65
CA LEU A 42 1.80 18.16 -5.22
C LEU A 42 2.28 18.70 -3.86
N ASN A 43 2.06 19.99 -3.63
CA ASN A 43 2.18 20.60 -2.31
C ASN A 43 0.81 20.57 -1.65
N TYR A 44 0.64 19.78 -0.59
CA TYR A 44 -0.66 19.60 0.05
C TYR A 44 -0.57 19.33 1.55
N GLU A 45 -1.65 19.66 2.26
CA GLU A 45 -1.91 19.27 3.64
C GLU A 45 -3.23 18.51 3.69
N LEU A 46 -3.22 17.36 4.36
CA LEU A 46 -4.41 16.56 4.64
C LEU A 46 -4.55 16.42 6.16
N ALA A 47 -5.69 16.83 6.70
CA ALA A 47 -6.10 16.45 8.03
C ALA A 47 -7.08 15.28 7.89
N TYR A 48 -6.82 14.17 8.57
CA TYR A 48 -7.58 12.94 8.39
C TYR A 48 -7.69 12.14 9.69
N ILE A 49 -8.63 11.22 9.70
CA ILE A 49 -8.76 10.18 10.72
C ILE A 49 -8.35 8.84 10.14
N SER A 50 -7.65 8.06 10.95
CA SER A 50 -7.35 6.65 10.72
C SER A 50 -8.14 5.83 11.71
N ILE A 51 -8.95 4.90 11.22
CA ILE A 51 -9.82 4.03 12.01
C ILE A 51 -9.38 2.60 11.82
N SER A 52 -9.09 1.91 12.91
CA SER A 52 -8.72 0.50 12.91
C SER A 52 -9.26 -0.20 14.16
N LYS A 53 -8.97 -1.49 14.32
CA LYS A 53 -9.30 -2.22 15.57
C LYS A 53 -8.51 -1.72 16.79
N GLN A 54 -7.39 -1.01 16.59
CA GLN A 54 -6.60 -0.40 17.67
C GLN A 54 -7.23 0.89 18.18
N GLY A 55 -8.08 1.54 17.39
CA GLY A 55 -8.74 2.78 17.75
C GLY A 55 -8.89 3.75 16.59
N ILE A 56 -9.12 4.99 16.96
CA ILE A 56 -9.24 6.13 16.06
C ILE A 56 -8.10 7.09 16.37
N GLU A 57 -7.36 7.48 15.35
CA GLU A 57 -6.28 8.47 15.42
C GLU A 57 -6.59 9.65 14.53
N SER A 58 -6.34 10.87 15.02
CA SER A 58 -6.41 12.10 14.21
C SER A 58 -4.99 12.49 13.80
N LEU A 59 -4.78 12.68 12.51
CA LEU A 59 -3.47 12.94 11.94
C LEU A 59 -3.52 14.13 10.98
N ARG A 60 -2.36 14.78 10.83
CA ARG A 60 -2.12 15.78 9.81
C ARG A 60 -0.86 15.41 9.03
N TYR A 61 -0.99 15.30 7.74
CA TYR A 61 0.14 15.07 6.83
C TYR A 61 0.32 16.25 5.89
N ARG A 62 1.55 16.76 5.81
CA ARG A 62 1.98 17.76 4.87
C ARG A 62 3.01 17.16 3.93
N HIS A 63 2.88 17.47 2.65
CA HIS A 63 3.86 17.14 1.64
C HIS A 63 4.14 18.36 0.78
N ALA A 64 5.42 18.60 0.48
CA ALA A 64 5.84 19.63 -0.45
C ALA A 64 7.10 19.21 -1.20
N VAL A 65 7.26 19.74 -2.42
CA VAL A 65 8.50 19.59 -3.18
C VAL A 65 9.14 20.97 -3.32
N ILE A 66 10.33 21.13 -2.73
CA ILE A 66 11.10 22.38 -2.77
C ILE A 66 12.49 22.07 -3.35
N ASP A 67 12.89 22.78 -4.40
CA ASP A 67 14.16 22.57 -5.08
C ASP A 67 14.40 21.09 -5.48
N LYS A 68 13.35 20.42 -5.97
CA LYS A 68 13.32 19.00 -6.33
C LYS A 68 13.49 18.06 -5.13
N GLN A 69 13.51 18.56 -3.92
CA GLN A 69 13.61 17.75 -2.70
C GLN A 69 12.22 17.53 -2.10
N PRO A 70 11.77 16.28 -1.93
CA PRO A 70 10.53 16.01 -1.23
C PRO A 70 10.68 16.29 0.27
N LEU A 71 9.68 16.95 0.82
CA LEU A 71 9.53 17.23 2.25
C LEU A 71 8.22 16.63 2.72
N GLY A 72 8.24 15.99 3.88
CA GLY A 72 7.04 15.42 4.51
C GLY A 72 6.99 15.74 6.00
N GLN A 73 5.80 15.92 6.54
CA GLN A 73 5.56 16.04 7.97
C GLN A 73 4.30 15.31 8.33
N LEU A 74 4.42 14.30 9.18
CA LEU A 74 3.30 13.61 9.79
C LEU A 74 3.21 14.00 11.28
N LEU A 75 2.06 14.51 11.69
CA LEU A 75 1.77 14.88 13.06
C LEU A 75 0.61 14.04 13.58
N HIS A 76 0.81 13.40 14.73
CA HIS A 76 -0.28 12.86 15.54
C HIS A 76 -0.92 13.99 16.33
N MET A 77 -2.24 14.15 16.16
CA MET A 77 -2.96 15.28 16.74
C MET A 77 -3.52 14.97 18.14
N ASP A 78 -3.56 13.68 18.51
CA ASP A 78 -4.06 13.18 19.78
C ASP A 78 -2.92 12.53 20.58
N GLY A 79 -3.02 12.61 21.91
CA GLY A 79 -2.07 12.00 22.84
C GLY A 79 -0.73 12.73 22.93
N PRO A 80 0.34 12.03 23.36
CA PRO A 80 1.68 12.60 23.40
C PRO A 80 2.17 12.97 22.01
N ARG A 81 2.89 14.11 21.90
CA ARG A 81 3.36 14.60 20.61
C ARG A 81 4.27 13.56 19.92
N ARG A 82 3.83 13.08 18.77
CA ARG A 82 4.61 12.25 17.85
C ARG A 82 4.69 12.94 16.51
N GLU A 83 5.88 12.99 15.95
CA GLU A 83 6.12 13.68 14.69
C GLU A 83 7.11 12.87 13.85
N VAL A 84 6.84 12.76 12.55
CA VAL A 84 7.76 12.16 11.59
C VAL A 84 8.03 13.19 10.51
N LEU A 85 9.31 13.44 10.22
CA LEU A 85 9.76 14.42 9.24
C LEU A 85 10.51 13.72 8.10
N GLN A 86 10.16 14.07 6.87
CA GLN A 86 10.91 13.66 5.69
C GLN A 86 11.66 14.84 5.11
N ARG A 87 12.95 14.63 4.80
CA ARG A 87 13.75 15.54 3.98
C ARG A 87 14.59 14.74 2.99
N GLY A 88 14.18 14.82 1.71
CA GLY A 88 14.76 13.97 0.67
C GLY A 88 14.59 12.49 0.96
N GLY A 89 15.68 11.74 0.96
CA GLY A 89 15.70 10.30 1.28
C GLY A 89 15.88 9.97 2.76
N GLY A 90 15.77 10.95 3.68
CA GLY A 90 15.86 10.75 5.13
C GLY A 90 14.51 10.94 5.81
N ILE A 91 14.13 10.01 6.67
CA ILE A 91 12.88 10.02 7.46
C ILE A 91 13.24 9.99 8.92
N SER A 92 12.97 11.08 9.63
CA SER A 92 13.33 11.30 11.03
C SER A 92 12.12 11.13 11.93
N TYR A 93 12.28 10.32 12.95
CA TYR A 93 11.24 9.95 13.92
C TYR A 93 11.48 10.63 15.25
N PHE A 94 10.43 11.28 15.78
CA PHE A 94 10.41 11.94 17.08
C PHE A 94 9.24 11.38 17.89
N GLU A 95 9.56 10.46 18.80
CA GLU A 95 8.57 9.78 19.63
C GLU A 95 8.89 9.97 21.12
N PRO A 96 7.88 10.12 21.99
CA PRO A 96 8.09 10.25 23.42
C PRO A 96 8.80 9.02 24.00
N GLY A 97 9.86 9.26 24.76
CA GLY A 97 10.62 8.19 25.45
C GLY A 97 11.61 7.45 24.56
N LEU A 98 11.77 7.83 23.30
CA LEU A 98 12.82 7.31 22.40
C LEU A 98 13.77 8.42 21.99
N GLU A 99 15.06 8.08 21.85
CA GLU A 99 16.02 8.96 21.20
C GLU A 99 15.62 9.13 19.73
N PRO A 100 15.56 10.37 19.22
CA PRO A 100 15.23 10.61 17.83
C PRO A 100 16.25 9.96 16.88
N PHE A 101 15.76 9.41 15.77
CA PHE A 101 16.60 8.74 14.77
C PHE A 101 16.09 8.99 13.34
N THR A 102 16.96 8.79 12.35
CA THR A 102 16.61 8.91 10.92
C THR A 102 16.87 7.58 10.22
N LEU A 103 15.92 7.15 9.39
CA LEU A 103 16.04 6.01 8.48
C LEU A 103 16.06 6.47 7.03
N SER A 104 16.62 5.67 6.14
CA SER A 104 16.47 5.85 4.69
C SER A 104 15.08 5.46 4.23
N GLY A 105 14.47 6.28 3.37
CA GLY A 105 13.18 6.00 2.78
C GLY A 105 12.80 7.06 1.74
N ASP A 106 11.87 6.73 0.86
CA ASP A 106 11.37 7.64 -0.18
C ASP A 106 10.07 8.35 0.21
N HIS A 107 9.39 7.88 1.27
CA HIS A 107 8.20 8.49 1.85
C HIS A 107 8.02 8.06 3.31
N ILE A 108 7.19 8.77 4.06
CA ILE A 108 6.79 8.40 5.42
C ILE A 108 5.76 7.25 5.30
N VAL A 109 6.13 6.04 5.71
CA VAL A 109 5.36 4.81 5.50
C VAL A 109 3.92 4.89 6.02
N ASP A 110 3.72 5.47 7.21
CA ASP A 110 2.41 5.50 7.86
C ASP A 110 1.63 6.80 7.61
N ALA A 111 2.13 7.70 6.73
CA ALA A 111 1.45 8.96 6.44
C ALA A 111 0.19 8.78 5.59
N LEU A 112 0.23 7.86 4.63
CA LEU A 112 -0.88 7.52 3.75
C LEU A 112 -0.97 5.99 3.61
N PRO A 113 -2.15 5.43 3.27
CA PRO A 113 -2.28 3.99 3.01
C PRO A 113 -1.32 3.50 1.92
N ALA A 114 -0.77 2.30 2.07
CA ALA A 114 0.24 1.72 1.17
C ALA A 114 -0.17 1.75 -0.32
N ILE A 115 -1.46 1.57 -0.60
CA ILE A 115 -2.01 1.62 -1.97
C ILE A 115 -1.72 2.95 -2.68
N VAL A 116 -1.53 4.05 -1.96
CA VAL A 116 -1.27 5.38 -2.54
C VAL A 116 0.07 5.43 -3.26
N PHE A 117 1.06 4.68 -2.79
CA PHE A 117 2.42 4.64 -3.33
C PHE A 117 2.73 3.39 -4.16
N ALA A 118 1.71 2.57 -4.44
CA ALA A 118 1.88 1.33 -5.17
C ALA A 118 2.30 1.55 -6.64
N ASP A 119 3.01 0.57 -7.19
CA ASP A 119 3.31 0.46 -8.61
C ASP A 119 2.11 -0.20 -9.33
N PHE A 120 1.21 0.61 -9.88
CA PHE A 120 0.01 0.11 -10.54
C PHE A 120 0.29 -0.62 -11.85
N ASP A 121 1.40 -0.34 -12.53
CA ASP A 121 1.80 -1.08 -13.74
C ASP A 121 2.23 -2.52 -13.38
N TYR A 122 2.92 -2.68 -12.26
CA TYR A 122 3.24 -4.01 -11.74
C TYR A 122 1.99 -4.73 -11.23
N LEU A 123 1.17 -4.04 -10.42
CA LEU A 123 -0.04 -4.62 -9.83
C LEU A 123 -1.07 -5.02 -10.88
N ALA A 124 -1.16 -4.34 -12.03
CA ALA A 124 -2.08 -4.66 -13.12
C ALA A 124 -1.95 -6.10 -13.65
N LYS A 125 -0.82 -6.75 -13.41
CA LYS A 125 -0.58 -8.15 -13.77
C LYS A 125 -1.32 -9.14 -12.87
N TYR A 126 -1.64 -8.73 -11.64
CA TYR A 126 -2.14 -9.62 -10.58
C TYR A 126 -3.43 -9.13 -9.91
N TYR A 127 -3.82 -7.88 -10.15
CA TYR A 127 -4.99 -7.24 -9.57
C TYR A 127 -5.94 -6.74 -10.65
N ASP A 128 -7.23 -6.72 -10.31
CA ASP A 128 -8.24 -6.01 -11.06
C ASP A 128 -8.49 -4.65 -10.42
N PHE A 129 -8.59 -3.61 -11.26
CA PHE A 129 -8.92 -2.25 -10.90
C PHE A 129 -10.30 -1.93 -11.43
N ILE A 130 -11.30 -1.90 -10.54
CA ILE A 130 -12.71 -1.84 -10.89
C ILE A 130 -13.23 -0.42 -10.57
N SER A 131 -13.72 0.29 -11.57
CA SER A 131 -14.44 1.55 -11.34
C SER A 131 -15.79 1.22 -10.70
N VAL A 132 -16.07 1.82 -9.55
CA VAL A 132 -17.31 1.60 -8.78
C VAL A 132 -18.32 2.71 -9.03
N GLY A 133 -17.86 3.92 -9.42
CA GLY A 133 -18.70 5.08 -9.65
C GLY A 133 -18.14 6.36 -9.03
N ARG A 134 -19.02 7.31 -8.73
CA ARG A 134 -18.66 8.63 -8.20
C ARG A 134 -19.44 8.96 -6.94
N THR A 135 -18.80 9.72 -6.05
CA THR A 135 -19.42 10.24 -4.82
C THR A 135 -18.71 11.51 -4.36
N ARG A 136 -18.98 11.95 -3.12
CA ARG A 136 -18.32 13.12 -2.51
C ARG A 136 -17.70 12.73 -1.19
N ILE A 137 -16.46 13.16 -0.95
CA ILE A 137 -15.76 13.07 0.32
C ILE A 137 -15.23 14.47 0.66
N SER A 138 -15.46 14.94 1.89
CA SER A 138 -15.02 16.28 2.36
C SER A 138 -15.38 17.40 1.38
N ASP A 139 -16.62 17.37 0.89
CA ASP A 139 -17.20 18.30 -0.08
C ASP A 139 -16.56 18.30 -1.48
N ARG A 140 -15.72 17.31 -1.81
CA ARG A 140 -15.02 17.18 -3.08
C ARG A 140 -15.54 15.97 -3.87
N PRO A 141 -15.77 16.10 -5.20
CA PRO A 141 -16.18 14.99 -6.05
C PRO A 141 -15.03 13.99 -6.18
N CYS A 142 -15.36 12.71 -6.05
CA CYS A 142 -14.39 11.60 -6.09
C CYS A 142 -14.82 10.52 -7.08
N ASP A 143 -13.86 10.01 -7.85
CA ASP A 143 -13.98 8.72 -8.51
C ASP A 143 -13.65 7.61 -7.51
N VAL A 144 -14.37 6.49 -7.58
CA VAL A 144 -14.23 5.37 -6.64
C VAL A 144 -13.73 4.14 -7.38
N TYR A 145 -12.65 3.54 -6.86
CA TYR A 145 -12.03 2.34 -7.43
C TYR A 145 -11.92 1.24 -6.38
N ARG A 146 -12.17 0.00 -6.79
CA ARG A 146 -11.87 -1.19 -6.01
C ARG A 146 -10.65 -1.89 -6.59
N VAL A 147 -9.71 -2.28 -5.73
CA VAL A 147 -8.48 -2.98 -6.09
C VAL A 147 -8.51 -4.36 -5.45
N VAL A 148 -8.55 -5.42 -6.27
CA VAL A 148 -8.79 -6.79 -5.83
C VAL A 148 -7.77 -7.73 -6.46
N ALA A 149 -7.10 -8.55 -5.65
CA ALA A 149 -6.21 -9.59 -6.16
C ALA A 149 -7.02 -10.66 -6.91
N ARG A 150 -6.60 -10.99 -8.15
CA ARG A 150 -7.31 -11.96 -9.01
C ARG A 150 -7.37 -13.36 -8.41
N ASP A 151 -6.37 -13.75 -7.64
CA ASP A 151 -6.30 -15.07 -6.99
C ASP A 151 -7.07 -15.13 -5.66
N GLY A 152 -7.67 -14.01 -5.21
CA GLY A 152 -8.43 -13.91 -3.97
C GLY A 152 -7.62 -14.17 -2.70
N SER A 153 -6.29 -14.17 -2.77
CA SER A 153 -5.41 -14.51 -1.66
C SER A 153 -5.10 -13.35 -0.71
N ARG A 154 -5.50 -12.13 -1.05
CA ARG A 154 -5.20 -10.90 -0.30
C ARG A 154 -6.47 -10.14 0.08
N TYR A 155 -6.32 -9.17 0.96
CA TYR A 155 -7.34 -8.17 1.22
C TYR A 155 -7.58 -7.30 -0.02
N SER A 156 -8.66 -6.54 -0.03
CA SER A 156 -8.98 -5.61 -1.10
C SER A 156 -9.01 -4.17 -0.60
N TYR A 157 -8.75 -3.22 -1.49
CA TYR A 157 -8.89 -1.81 -1.20
C TYR A 157 -10.08 -1.22 -1.93
N VAL A 158 -10.72 -0.22 -1.30
CA VAL A 158 -11.58 0.75 -1.98
C VAL A 158 -10.95 2.12 -1.80
N VAL A 159 -10.78 2.84 -2.90
CA VAL A 159 -10.10 4.13 -2.95
C VAL A 159 -11.05 5.18 -3.50
N TRP A 160 -11.22 6.29 -2.79
CA TRP A 160 -11.91 7.49 -3.23
C TRP A 160 -10.88 8.54 -3.59
N MET A 161 -10.69 8.74 -4.87
CA MET A 161 -9.72 9.67 -5.43
C MET A 161 -10.40 10.97 -5.85
N ASP A 162 -9.89 12.09 -5.38
CA ASP A 162 -10.38 13.42 -5.77
C ASP A 162 -10.27 13.63 -7.29
N MET A 163 -11.34 14.08 -7.91
CA MET A 163 -11.39 14.24 -9.37
C MET A 163 -10.48 15.36 -9.88
N GLU A 164 -10.23 16.38 -9.06
CA GLU A 164 -9.40 17.53 -9.43
C GLU A 164 -7.91 17.27 -9.18
N THR A 165 -7.54 16.98 -7.94
CA THR A 165 -6.14 16.86 -7.50
C THR A 165 -5.57 15.47 -7.64
N LYS A 166 -6.40 14.45 -7.81
CA LYS A 166 -6.07 13.01 -7.77
C LYS A 166 -5.57 12.53 -6.41
N LEU A 167 -5.66 13.33 -5.36
CA LEU A 167 -5.29 12.90 -4.01
C LEU A 167 -6.29 11.89 -3.45
N PRO A 168 -5.85 10.93 -2.61
CA PRO A 168 -6.74 10.00 -1.94
C PRO A 168 -7.49 10.71 -0.81
N LEU A 169 -8.83 10.74 -0.85
CA LEU A 169 -9.64 11.34 0.20
C LEU A 169 -10.26 10.33 1.16
N ARG A 170 -10.39 9.08 0.73
CA ARG A 170 -10.73 7.95 1.58
C ARG A 170 -10.12 6.69 1.01
N VAL A 171 -9.67 5.81 1.88
CA VAL A 171 -9.19 4.47 1.54
C VAL A 171 -9.70 3.51 2.60
N ASP A 172 -10.41 2.48 2.19
CA ASP A 172 -10.84 1.39 3.05
C ASP A 172 -10.07 0.12 2.68
N LEU A 173 -9.54 -0.56 3.66
CA LEU A 173 -9.02 -1.92 3.54
C LEU A 173 -10.10 -2.90 3.97
N LEU A 174 -10.48 -3.81 3.09
CA LEU A 174 -11.54 -4.77 3.32
C LEU A 174 -10.99 -6.18 3.43
N ASP A 175 -11.56 -6.98 4.31
CA ASP A 175 -11.30 -8.40 4.32
C ASP A 175 -12.04 -9.15 3.19
N ARG A 176 -11.96 -10.47 3.22
CA ARG A 176 -12.56 -11.31 2.16
C ARG A 176 -14.09 -11.32 2.18
N ASP A 177 -14.69 -11.05 3.34
CA ASP A 177 -16.13 -10.99 3.54
C ASP A 177 -16.70 -9.59 3.29
N GLY A 178 -15.80 -8.62 3.01
CA GLY A 178 -16.15 -7.23 2.72
C GLY A 178 -16.23 -6.35 3.98
N GLU A 179 -15.84 -6.87 5.15
CA GLU A 179 -15.76 -6.08 6.37
C GLU A 179 -14.57 -5.12 6.32
N THR A 180 -14.76 -3.89 6.79
CA THR A 180 -13.69 -2.89 6.85
C THR A 180 -12.73 -3.21 7.99
N LEU A 181 -11.47 -3.46 7.65
CA LEU A 181 -10.37 -3.68 8.60
C LEU A 181 -9.75 -2.37 9.05
N GLU A 182 -9.56 -1.46 8.11
CA GLU A 182 -8.99 -0.13 8.32
C GLU A 182 -9.66 0.88 7.39
N GLN A 183 -9.79 2.11 7.87
CA GLN A 183 -10.28 3.22 7.07
C GLN A 183 -9.41 4.45 7.29
N TYR A 184 -8.92 5.01 6.22
CA TYR A 184 -8.33 6.33 6.13
C TYR A 184 -9.38 7.28 5.56
N ARG A 185 -9.63 8.42 6.22
CA ARG A 185 -10.64 9.38 5.78
C ARG A 185 -10.19 10.83 6.02
N VAL A 186 -10.03 11.56 4.94
CA VAL A 186 -9.67 12.99 4.98
C VAL A 186 -10.86 13.83 5.43
N ILE A 187 -10.59 14.80 6.29
CA ILE A 187 -11.54 15.78 6.80
C ILE A 187 -11.32 17.14 6.15
N SER A 188 -10.04 17.50 5.91
CA SER A 188 -9.68 18.79 5.33
C SER A 188 -8.53 18.62 4.35
N VAL A 189 -8.61 19.35 3.24
CA VAL A 189 -7.62 19.35 2.16
C VAL A 189 -7.18 20.78 1.88
N VAL A 190 -5.87 21.01 1.87
CA VAL A 190 -5.27 22.26 1.41
C VAL A 190 -4.23 21.91 0.35
N VAL A 191 -4.27 22.56 -0.82
CA VAL A 191 -3.33 22.31 -1.91
C VAL A 191 -2.77 23.65 -2.41
N GLY A 192 -1.47 23.72 -2.61
CA GLY A 192 -0.81 24.87 -3.20
C GLY A 192 0.38 25.41 -2.41
N ASP A 193 0.84 26.59 -2.81
CA ASP A 193 2.11 27.18 -2.34
C ASP A 193 2.10 27.57 -0.85
N GLN A 194 0.93 27.79 -0.24
CA GLN A 194 0.82 28.02 1.20
C GLN A 194 1.39 26.85 2.01
N VAL A 195 1.21 25.58 1.53
CA VAL A 195 1.80 24.43 2.18
C VAL A 195 3.32 24.40 2.01
N LYS A 196 3.80 24.75 0.81
CA LYS A 196 5.24 24.88 0.52
C LYS A 196 5.88 25.88 1.48
N ASN A 197 5.25 27.06 1.69
CA ASN A 197 5.77 28.09 2.58
C ASN A 197 5.88 27.59 4.04
N VAL A 198 4.90 26.83 4.52
CA VAL A 198 4.91 26.23 5.87
C VAL A 198 6.02 25.19 6.01
N MET A 199 6.32 24.46 4.94
CA MET A 199 7.33 23.39 4.94
C MET A 199 8.77 23.89 4.73
N GLN A 200 8.96 25.11 4.24
CA GLN A 200 10.29 25.66 3.90
C GLN A 200 11.29 25.62 5.07
N PRO A 201 10.94 25.90 6.34
CA PRO A 201 11.86 25.81 7.46
C PRO A 201 12.49 24.41 7.64
N LEU A 202 11.82 23.33 7.21
CA LEU A 202 12.32 21.96 7.31
C LEU A 202 13.62 21.74 6.49
N LEU A 203 13.85 22.52 5.43
CA LEU A 203 15.09 22.45 4.66
C LEU A 203 16.35 22.70 5.51
N LYS A 204 16.23 23.54 6.53
CA LYS A 204 17.33 23.94 7.42
C LYS A 204 17.22 23.35 8.83
N ALA A 205 16.21 22.50 9.08
CA ALA A 205 16.02 21.88 10.39
C ALA A 205 17.21 20.97 10.74
N ASN A 206 17.61 21.01 12.00
CA ASN A 206 18.60 20.05 12.52
C ASN A 206 17.88 18.72 12.78
N LEU A 207 18.14 17.72 11.92
CA LEU A 207 17.56 16.39 12.02
C LEU A 207 18.58 15.40 12.60
N PRO A 208 18.12 14.32 13.25
CA PRO A 208 19.01 13.27 13.74
C PRO A 208 19.85 12.67 12.61
N PRO A 209 21.04 12.13 12.91
CA PRO A 209 21.86 11.46 11.90
C PRO A 209 21.17 10.20 11.37
N LEU A 210 21.52 9.84 10.13
CA LEU A 210 21.05 8.61 9.51
C LEU A 210 21.55 7.40 10.30
N LEU A 211 20.62 6.53 10.70
CA LEU A 211 20.94 5.26 11.35
C LEU A 211 21.47 4.29 10.30
N THR A 212 22.74 3.92 10.44
CA THR A 212 23.37 2.92 9.59
C THR A 212 23.01 1.54 10.09
N LEU A 213 22.19 0.81 9.32
CA LEU A 213 21.91 -0.60 9.60
C LEU A 213 23.07 -1.47 9.08
N PRO A 214 23.42 -2.56 9.79
CA PRO A 214 24.36 -3.52 9.27
C PRO A 214 23.95 -4.03 7.90
N ALA A 215 24.92 -4.26 7.00
CA ALA A 215 24.65 -4.86 5.70
C ALA A 215 23.95 -6.22 5.89
N ALA A 216 22.96 -6.50 5.03
CA ALA A 216 22.32 -7.81 5.03
C ALA A 216 23.35 -8.86 4.60
N GLU A 217 23.55 -9.89 5.44
CA GLU A 217 24.38 -11.03 5.08
C GLU A 217 23.65 -11.88 4.03
N ASP A 218 24.38 -12.37 3.02
CA ASP A 218 23.82 -13.35 2.08
C ASP A 218 23.72 -14.72 2.76
N VAL A 219 22.53 -15.00 3.30
CA VAL A 219 22.28 -16.21 4.08
C VAL A 219 21.60 -17.26 3.21
N LYS A 220 22.23 -18.45 3.11
CA LYS A 220 21.58 -19.62 2.51
C LYS A 220 20.66 -20.28 3.55
N LEU A 221 19.37 -20.35 3.22
CA LEU A 221 18.36 -20.98 4.05
C LEU A 221 17.99 -22.37 3.50
N ALA A 222 17.82 -23.33 4.41
CA ALA A 222 17.56 -24.74 4.05
C ALA A 222 16.08 -25.08 3.85
N TRP A 223 15.23 -24.07 3.62
CA TRP A 223 13.80 -24.24 3.39
C TRP A 223 13.30 -23.29 2.30
N ASN A 224 12.12 -23.60 1.71
CA ASN A 224 11.46 -22.75 0.73
C ASN A 224 9.95 -22.78 0.96
N ALA A 225 9.26 -21.71 0.55
CA ALA A 225 7.82 -21.72 0.37
C ALA A 225 7.48 -22.42 -0.94
N GLY A 226 6.69 -23.48 -0.89
CA GLY A 226 6.23 -24.21 -2.07
C GLY A 226 5.07 -23.50 -2.79
N TRP A 227 4.40 -22.59 -2.11
CA TRP A 227 3.35 -21.74 -2.68
C TRP A 227 3.43 -20.32 -2.10
N LEU A 228 3.27 -19.34 -2.97
CA LEU A 228 3.11 -17.92 -2.65
C LEU A 228 1.95 -17.35 -3.46
N PRO A 229 1.27 -16.31 -2.96
CA PRO A 229 0.31 -15.56 -3.76
C PRO A 229 0.93 -15.03 -5.06
N ALA A 230 0.15 -14.93 -6.12
CA ALA A 230 0.63 -14.47 -7.43
C ALA A 230 1.20 -13.04 -7.34
N GLY A 231 2.40 -12.81 -7.89
CA GLY A 231 3.07 -11.52 -7.86
C GLY A 231 3.85 -11.21 -6.58
N VAL A 232 3.82 -12.09 -5.59
CA VAL A 232 4.64 -11.95 -4.39
C VAL A 232 6.05 -12.44 -4.66
N ASN A 233 7.05 -11.65 -4.27
CA ASN A 233 8.47 -11.97 -4.40
C ASN A 233 9.16 -11.91 -3.04
N GLU A 234 10.25 -12.65 -2.88
CA GLU A 234 11.15 -12.51 -1.75
C GLU A 234 11.92 -11.18 -1.89
N VAL A 235 11.84 -10.33 -0.86
CA VAL A 235 12.51 -9.02 -0.84
C VAL A 235 13.68 -8.96 0.12
N ALA A 236 13.72 -9.85 1.13
CA ALA A 236 14.84 -9.96 2.06
C ALA A 236 14.87 -11.35 2.71
N ARG A 237 16.07 -11.76 3.14
CA ARG A 237 16.26 -12.93 3.99
C ARG A 237 17.30 -12.65 5.06
N ASN A 238 17.15 -13.26 6.21
CA ASN A 238 18.14 -13.14 7.28
C ASN A 238 18.13 -14.36 8.21
N ARG A 239 19.20 -14.49 9.00
CA ARG A 239 19.30 -15.41 10.13
C ARG A 239 19.73 -14.59 11.34
N ARG A 240 18.89 -14.47 12.34
CA ARG A 240 19.15 -13.64 13.53
C ARG A 240 19.09 -14.45 14.81
N LYS A 241 20.02 -14.19 15.70
CA LYS A 241 19.97 -14.66 17.07
C LYS A 241 19.16 -13.66 17.87
N LEU A 242 17.98 -14.07 18.34
CA LEU A 242 17.14 -13.21 19.17
C LEU A 242 17.58 -13.28 20.62
N PRO A 243 17.43 -12.19 21.41
CA PRO A 243 17.66 -12.24 22.85
C PRO A 243 16.80 -13.34 23.49
N ASN A 244 17.36 -14.12 24.40
CA ASN A 244 16.69 -15.23 25.10
C ASN A 244 16.22 -16.40 24.20
N VAL A 245 16.61 -16.46 22.94
CA VAL A 245 16.38 -17.61 22.05
C VAL A 245 17.72 -18.30 21.80
N ALA A 246 17.84 -19.57 22.20
CA ALA A 246 19.10 -20.32 22.12
C ALA A 246 19.58 -20.55 20.69
N VAL A 247 18.63 -20.63 19.74
CA VAL A 247 18.88 -20.96 18.34
C VAL A 247 18.47 -19.79 17.43
N PRO A 248 19.24 -19.49 16.37
CA PRO A 248 18.90 -18.41 15.47
C PRO A 248 17.58 -18.68 14.74
N VAL A 249 16.80 -17.60 14.54
CA VAL A 249 15.59 -17.60 13.70
C VAL A 249 15.97 -17.28 12.26
N GLU A 250 15.56 -18.12 11.34
CA GLU A 250 15.67 -17.89 9.91
C GLU A 250 14.41 -17.20 9.39
N SER A 251 14.55 -16.13 8.64
CA SER A 251 13.43 -15.33 8.16
C SER A 251 13.55 -15.03 6.69
N ARG A 252 12.42 -15.05 5.97
CA ARG A 252 12.25 -14.48 4.64
C ARG A 252 11.12 -13.47 4.68
N LEU A 253 11.35 -12.29 4.13
CA LEU A 253 10.35 -11.26 3.90
C LEU A 253 9.89 -11.34 2.45
N TYR A 254 8.58 -11.30 2.27
CA TYR A 254 7.91 -11.34 0.98
C TYR A 254 7.01 -10.13 0.79
N SER A 255 6.92 -9.62 -0.43
CA SER A 255 6.03 -8.52 -0.78
C SER A 255 5.64 -8.55 -2.26
N ASP A 256 4.49 -7.99 -2.58
CA ASP A 256 4.08 -7.63 -3.94
C ASP A 256 4.09 -6.10 -4.17
N GLY A 257 4.65 -5.35 -3.20
CA GLY A 257 4.67 -3.90 -3.20
C GLY A 257 3.43 -3.25 -2.58
N LEU A 258 2.37 -4.03 -2.30
CA LEU A 258 1.14 -3.56 -1.66
C LEU A 258 0.94 -4.21 -0.29
N PHE A 259 1.18 -5.50 -0.20
CA PHE A 259 1.13 -6.28 1.04
C PHE A 259 2.47 -6.94 1.31
N SER A 260 2.81 -7.10 2.58
CA SER A 260 4.03 -7.77 3.01
C SER A 260 3.77 -8.77 4.13
N PHE A 261 4.59 -9.83 4.16
CA PHE A 261 4.60 -10.80 5.24
C PHE A 261 5.97 -11.45 5.38
N SER A 262 6.27 -11.95 6.55
CA SER A 262 7.47 -12.76 6.80
C SER A 262 7.11 -14.20 7.14
N VAL A 263 7.99 -15.10 6.71
CA VAL A 263 8.03 -16.50 7.17
C VAL A 263 9.25 -16.66 8.03
N ASN A 264 9.05 -17.11 9.26
CA ASN A 264 10.09 -17.28 10.25
C ASN A 264 10.17 -18.74 10.66
N ILE A 265 11.37 -19.31 10.66
CA ILE A 265 11.62 -20.71 11.04
C ILE A 265 12.60 -20.73 12.21
N SER A 266 12.22 -21.45 13.26
CA SER A 266 13.10 -21.75 14.40
C SER A 266 12.93 -23.21 14.84
N PRO A 267 13.94 -23.85 15.43
CA PRO A 267 13.75 -25.14 16.06
C PRO A 267 12.70 -25.07 17.17
N SER A 268 11.75 -26.00 17.19
CA SER A 268 10.73 -26.05 18.22
C SER A 268 11.29 -26.72 19.47
N GLY A 269 11.23 -25.99 20.59
CA GLY A 269 11.57 -26.54 21.92
C GLY A 269 10.38 -27.13 22.68
N SER A 270 9.16 -27.05 22.16
CA SER A 270 7.94 -27.46 22.85
C SER A 270 6.94 -28.15 21.90
N ASN A 271 6.08 -28.98 22.49
CA ASN A 271 4.91 -29.58 21.82
C ASN A 271 3.75 -28.59 21.68
N THR A 272 4.03 -27.32 21.43
CA THR A 272 2.99 -26.29 21.31
C THR A 272 2.17 -26.56 20.05
N SER A 273 0.88 -26.68 20.22
CA SER A 273 -0.08 -26.84 19.14
C SER A 273 -0.11 -25.63 18.24
N GLN A 274 -0.61 -25.80 17.03
CA GLN A 274 -0.92 -24.74 16.06
C GLN A 274 -1.57 -23.53 16.76
N GLN A 275 -1.00 -22.34 16.58
CA GLN A 275 -1.51 -21.11 17.14
C GLN A 275 -1.89 -20.15 16.01
N PHE A 276 -3.02 -19.50 16.21
CA PHE A 276 -3.53 -18.51 15.29
C PHE A 276 -3.92 -17.24 16.06
N TYR A 277 -3.44 -16.11 15.58
CA TYR A 277 -3.81 -14.80 16.12
C TYR A 277 -4.04 -13.81 14.97
N ARG A 278 -5.11 -13.04 15.04
CA ARG A 278 -5.41 -11.96 14.09
C ARG A 278 -5.75 -10.68 14.84
N GLN A 279 -5.09 -9.60 14.45
CA GLN A 279 -5.40 -8.25 14.90
C GLN A 279 -5.50 -7.31 13.69
N GLY A 280 -6.74 -6.90 13.37
CA GLY A 280 -7.00 -6.08 12.19
C GLY A 280 -6.54 -6.79 10.91
N ARG A 281 -5.67 -6.13 10.13
CA ARG A 281 -5.07 -6.67 8.91
C ARG A 281 -3.95 -7.68 9.13
N ARG A 282 -3.34 -7.68 10.34
CA ARG A 282 -2.19 -8.55 10.65
C ARG A 282 -2.64 -9.91 11.15
N THR A 283 -2.10 -10.94 10.52
CA THR A 283 -2.26 -12.34 10.90
C THR A 283 -0.92 -12.90 11.39
N ILE A 284 -0.96 -13.70 12.45
CA ILE A 284 0.14 -14.54 12.92
C ILE A 284 -0.38 -15.98 12.90
N GLN A 285 0.25 -16.81 12.07
CA GLN A 285 -0.04 -18.24 11.95
C GLN A 285 1.20 -19.01 12.34
N THR A 286 1.12 -19.82 13.39
CA THR A 286 2.23 -20.66 13.84
C THR A 286 1.84 -22.14 13.78
N GLU A 287 2.75 -22.97 13.28
CA GLU A 287 2.62 -24.43 13.30
C GLU A 287 3.97 -25.10 13.56
N ILE A 288 3.93 -26.34 14.07
CA ILE A 288 5.13 -27.13 14.30
C ILE A 288 5.15 -28.28 13.30
N ARG A 289 6.27 -28.43 12.59
CA ARG A 289 6.48 -29.51 11.64
C ARG A 289 7.93 -29.96 11.64
N ASN A 290 8.15 -31.27 11.77
CA ASN A 290 9.49 -31.87 11.77
C ASN A 290 10.47 -31.24 12.79
N GLY A 291 9.98 -30.91 14.00
CA GLY A 291 10.79 -30.27 15.03
C GLY A 291 11.13 -28.80 14.78
N ASN A 292 10.52 -28.17 13.77
CA ASN A 292 10.65 -26.74 13.50
C ASN A 292 9.30 -26.02 13.75
N GLU A 293 9.39 -24.85 14.33
CA GLU A 293 8.29 -23.89 14.42
C GLU A 293 8.31 -23.02 13.15
N ILE A 294 7.19 -22.99 12.45
CA ILE A 294 6.95 -22.19 11.25
C ILE A 294 5.97 -21.09 11.63
N THR A 295 6.39 -19.84 11.57
CA THR A 295 5.53 -18.68 11.87
C THR A 295 5.43 -17.77 10.67
N VAL A 296 4.21 -17.59 10.14
CA VAL A 296 3.87 -16.61 9.10
C VAL A 296 3.26 -15.39 9.77
N VAL A 297 3.87 -14.22 9.56
CA VAL A 297 3.39 -12.95 10.15
C VAL A 297 3.26 -11.90 9.05
N GLY A 298 2.09 -11.28 8.93
CA GLY A 298 1.95 -10.19 7.97
C GLY A 298 0.51 -9.79 7.66
N GLU A 299 0.38 -8.98 6.63
CA GLU A 299 -0.88 -8.39 6.18
C GLU A 299 -1.60 -9.32 5.21
N LEU A 300 -2.06 -10.44 5.73
CA LEU A 300 -2.67 -11.52 4.97
C LEU A 300 -3.97 -12.01 5.60
N PRO A 301 -4.94 -12.45 4.78
CA PRO A 301 -6.05 -13.25 5.28
C PRO A 301 -5.55 -14.53 5.98
N PRO A 302 -6.22 -14.97 7.06
CA PRO A 302 -5.82 -16.16 7.82
C PRO A 302 -5.64 -17.43 6.95
N SER A 303 -6.55 -17.65 6.02
CA SER A 303 -6.49 -18.82 5.12
C SER A 303 -5.26 -18.78 4.20
N THR A 304 -4.82 -17.59 3.79
CA THR A 304 -3.62 -17.40 2.99
C THR A 304 -2.36 -17.64 3.82
N ALA A 305 -2.29 -17.09 5.04
CA ALA A 305 -1.18 -17.33 5.96
C ALA A 305 -1.02 -18.82 6.26
N LYS A 306 -2.14 -19.52 6.52
CA LYS A 306 -2.14 -20.98 6.72
C LYS A 306 -1.62 -21.71 5.49
N ARG A 307 -2.11 -21.39 4.29
CA ARG A 307 -1.67 -22.04 3.05
C ARG A 307 -0.18 -21.84 2.79
N ILE A 308 0.38 -20.66 3.12
CA ILE A 308 1.81 -20.41 3.04
C ILE A 308 2.56 -21.33 4.02
N ALA A 309 2.14 -21.36 5.30
CA ALA A 309 2.75 -22.22 6.31
C ALA A 309 2.71 -23.71 5.90
N ASP A 310 1.54 -24.20 5.45
CA ASP A 310 1.38 -25.57 4.96
C ASP A 310 2.32 -25.91 3.79
N SER A 311 2.71 -24.91 2.96
CA SER A 311 3.53 -25.09 1.77
C SER A 311 5.04 -25.14 2.05
N ILE A 312 5.50 -24.83 3.27
CA ILE A 312 6.93 -24.79 3.59
C ILE A 312 7.55 -26.18 3.44
N THR A 313 8.64 -26.25 2.73
CA THR A 313 9.43 -27.46 2.51
C THR A 313 10.87 -27.27 3.00
N PHE A 314 11.39 -28.29 3.65
CA PHE A 314 12.78 -28.31 4.13
C PHE A 314 13.64 -29.10 3.14
N LYS A 315 14.82 -28.59 2.80
CA LYS A 315 15.80 -29.33 2.02
C LYS A 315 16.35 -30.44 2.89
N VAL A 316 16.27 -31.67 2.41
CA VAL A 316 16.97 -32.79 3.05
C VAL A 316 18.46 -32.55 2.88
N ALA A 317 19.21 -32.51 3.99
CA ALA A 317 20.65 -32.48 3.90
C ALA A 317 21.11 -33.72 3.11
N PRO A 318 22.01 -33.61 2.11
CA PRO A 318 22.58 -34.76 1.49
C PRO A 318 23.30 -35.58 2.59
N LYS A 319 22.99 -36.90 2.64
CA LYS A 319 23.62 -37.85 3.55
C LYS A 319 25.12 -37.97 3.25
#